data_fdc96eeba4a66be06b442d00ee09ca77
#
_entry.id   fdc96eeba4a66be06b442d00ee09ca77
#
_cell.length_a   1.000
_cell.length_b   1.000
_cell.length_c   1.000
_cell.angle_alpha   90.00
_cell.angle_beta   90.00
_cell.angle_gamma   90.00
#
_symmetry.space_group_name_H-M   'P 1'
#
loop_
_entity.id
_entity.type
_entity.pdbx_description
1 polymer ?
#
loop_
_entity_poly.entity_id
_entity_poly.type
_entity_poly.pdbx_seq_one_letter_code
_entity_poly.pdbx_strand_id
1 'polypeptide(L)'
;MKYSLPKKIIYSIIVAVLLVGLVLTAFFGLNGKGYGSTYDIDLGLDLAGGVSITYQIKEDNFTSQDVEDTIYKLQKRVEGKSTESQVYKEGDNRITVEIPGVTDANEILKELGTPGSLEFLDSTGY
;
A
#
# COMPACT_ATOMS: atom_id res chain seq x y z
N MET A 1 -37.14 47.27 -9.34
CA MET A 1 -36.13 47.43 -8.26
C MET A 1 -34.96 46.53 -8.56
N LYS A 2 -33.79 47.07 -8.94
CA LYS A 2 -32.54 46.29 -9.09
C LYS A 2 -31.85 46.19 -7.72
N TYR A 3 -32.01 45.08 -7.04
CA TYR A 3 -31.27 44.81 -5.81
C TYR A 3 -29.83 44.41 -6.23
N SER A 4 -28.90 45.38 -6.22
CA SER A 4 -27.48 45.06 -6.35
C SER A 4 -26.95 44.61 -4.99
N LEU A 5 -26.66 43.34 -4.86
CA LEU A 5 -25.99 42.79 -3.67
C LEU A 5 -24.64 43.51 -3.48
N PRO A 6 -24.32 43.98 -2.25
CA PRO A 6 -23.03 44.60 -2.00
C PRO A 6 -21.89 43.62 -2.32
N LYS A 7 -20.84 44.12 -2.97
CA LYS A 7 -19.70 43.31 -3.45
C LYS A 7 -19.13 42.37 -2.38
N LYS A 8 -19.14 42.77 -1.11
CA LYS A 8 -18.70 41.95 0.04
C LYS A 8 -19.54 40.67 0.19
N ILE A 9 -20.85 40.72 0.00
CA ILE A 9 -21.73 39.55 0.09
C ILE A 9 -21.47 38.63 -1.10
N ILE A 10 -21.22 39.13 -2.30
CA ILE A 10 -20.89 38.33 -3.47
C ILE A 10 -19.59 37.57 -3.25
N TYR A 11 -18.54 38.22 -2.74
CA TYR A 11 -17.26 37.53 -2.41
C TYR A 11 -17.44 36.48 -1.31
N SER A 12 -18.24 36.77 -0.28
CA SER A 12 -18.52 35.78 0.78
C SER A 12 -19.23 34.54 0.24
N ILE A 13 -20.17 34.69 -0.67
CA ILE A 13 -20.90 33.59 -1.32
C ILE A 13 -19.93 32.76 -2.19
N ILE A 14 -19.04 33.40 -2.96
CA ILE A 14 -18.06 32.71 -3.80
C ILE A 14 -17.12 31.87 -2.93
N VAL A 15 -16.61 32.45 -1.84
CA VAL A 15 -15.71 31.70 -0.91
C VAL A 15 -16.45 30.52 -0.28
N ALA A 16 -17.70 30.71 0.16
CA ALA A 16 -18.51 29.64 0.71
C ALA A 16 -18.73 28.48 -0.29
N VAL A 17 -19.05 28.81 -1.55
CA VAL A 17 -19.22 27.80 -2.61
C VAL A 17 -17.91 27.03 -2.89
N LEU A 18 -16.77 27.74 -2.91
CA LEU A 18 -15.46 27.11 -3.09
C LEU A 18 -15.13 26.17 -1.93
N LEU A 19 -15.39 26.56 -0.68
CA LEU A 19 -15.16 25.71 0.48
C LEU A 19 -16.04 24.46 0.46
N VAL A 20 -17.33 24.61 0.14
CA VAL A 20 -18.24 23.47 0.01
C VAL A 20 -17.79 22.55 -1.12
N GLY A 21 -17.39 23.09 -2.27
CA GLY A 21 -16.85 22.33 -3.39
C GLY A 21 -15.61 21.53 -2.98
N LEU A 22 -14.69 22.15 -2.23
CA LEU A 22 -13.47 21.48 -1.75
C LEU A 22 -13.80 20.34 -0.77
N VAL A 23 -14.74 20.55 0.14
CA VAL A 23 -15.18 19.50 1.08
C VAL A 23 -15.84 18.35 0.32
N LEU A 24 -16.71 18.64 -0.66
CA LEU A 24 -17.36 17.60 -1.46
C LEU A 24 -16.32 16.80 -2.27
N THR A 25 -15.33 17.45 -2.86
CA THR A 25 -14.26 16.73 -3.58
C THR A 25 -13.38 15.89 -2.67
N ALA A 26 -13.14 16.31 -1.42
CA ALA A 26 -12.40 15.51 -0.44
C ALA A 26 -13.16 14.24 -0.03
N PHE A 27 -14.50 14.28 0.05
CA PHE A 27 -15.30 13.12 0.42
C PHE A 27 -15.60 12.19 -0.77
N PHE A 28 -15.96 12.75 -1.92
CA PHE A 28 -16.43 11.98 -3.08
C PHE A 28 -15.36 11.75 -4.15
N GLY A 29 -14.20 12.38 -3.99
CA GLY A 29 -13.15 12.34 -5.01
C GLY A 29 -13.50 13.14 -6.27
N LEU A 30 -12.54 13.27 -7.17
CA LEU A 30 -12.71 13.87 -8.48
C LEU A 30 -13.23 12.80 -9.45
N ASN A 31 -14.30 13.12 -10.18
CA ASN A 31 -14.80 12.31 -11.30
C ASN A 31 -15.48 10.97 -10.92
N GLY A 32 -15.97 10.80 -9.70
CA GLY A 32 -16.67 9.57 -9.27
C GLY A 32 -15.82 8.30 -9.27
N LYS A 33 -14.51 8.43 -9.45
CA LYS A 33 -13.54 7.31 -9.42
C LYS A 33 -12.68 7.28 -8.15
N GLY A 34 -13.04 8.07 -7.14
CA GLY A 34 -12.34 8.10 -5.86
C GLY A 34 -11.04 8.91 -5.84
N TYR A 35 -10.50 9.33 -6.99
CA TYR A 35 -9.25 10.10 -7.03
C TYR A 35 -9.30 11.36 -6.16
N GLY A 36 -8.42 11.44 -5.16
CA GLY A 36 -8.36 12.53 -4.20
C GLY A 36 -9.39 12.45 -3.07
N SER A 37 -10.08 11.31 -2.91
CA SER A 37 -10.90 11.00 -1.75
C SER A 37 -10.02 10.64 -0.57
N THR A 38 -10.44 11.03 0.65
CA THR A 38 -9.79 10.62 1.90
C THR A 38 -9.89 9.11 2.16
N TYR A 39 -10.82 8.41 1.47
CA TYR A 39 -10.98 6.96 1.56
C TYR A 39 -10.02 6.17 0.67
N ASP A 40 -9.33 6.84 -0.27
CA ASP A 40 -8.41 6.22 -1.24
C ASP A 40 -6.94 6.37 -0.81
N ILE A 41 -6.73 6.78 0.45
CA ILE A 41 -5.37 6.87 1.03
C ILE A 41 -5.03 5.53 1.65
N ASP A 42 -4.09 4.81 1.05
CA ASP A 42 -3.50 3.61 1.65
C ASP A 42 -2.82 4.00 2.96
N LEU A 43 -3.40 3.55 4.07
CA LEU A 43 -2.86 3.79 5.40
C LEU A 43 -1.71 2.80 5.62
N GLY A 44 -0.50 3.33 5.81
CA GLY A 44 0.63 2.50 6.22
C GLY A 44 0.37 1.75 7.54
N LEU A 45 1.22 0.78 7.86
CA LEU A 45 1.12 -0.07 9.06
C LEU A 45 0.96 0.71 10.38
N ASP A 46 1.48 1.93 10.45
CA ASP A 46 1.39 2.79 11.64
C ASP A 46 -0.04 3.22 11.97
N LEU A 47 -0.90 3.34 10.96
CA LEU A 47 -2.28 3.80 11.10
C LEU A 47 -3.30 2.67 10.93
N ALA A 48 -3.07 1.76 10.02
CA ALA A 48 -3.95 0.61 9.77
C ALA A 48 -3.71 -0.53 10.77
N GLY A 49 -2.54 -0.54 11.44
CA GLY A 49 -2.02 -1.72 12.10
C GLY A 49 -1.63 -2.80 11.09
N GLY A 50 -0.88 -3.79 11.51
CA GLY A 50 -0.49 -4.88 10.61
C GLY A 50 0.76 -5.61 11.07
N VAL A 51 1.25 -6.47 10.20
CA VAL A 51 2.45 -7.28 10.42
C VAL A 51 3.53 -6.88 9.42
N SER A 52 4.74 -6.62 9.92
CA SER A 52 5.94 -6.42 9.11
C SER A 52 6.95 -7.52 9.43
N ILE A 53 7.42 -8.22 8.42
CA ILE A 53 8.38 -9.32 8.55
C ILE A 53 9.54 -9.04 7.61
N THR A 54 10.76 -8.98 8.16
CA THR A 54 11.98 -8.82 7.36
C THR A 54 12.74 -10.13 7.31
N TYR A 55 12.96 -10.64 6.11
CA TYR A 55 13.80 -11.80 5.81
C TYR A 55 15.20 -11.37 5.43
N GLN A 56 16.19 -12.07 5.92
CA GLN A 56 17.58 -11.87 5.52
C GLN A 56 18.04 -13.00 4.60
N ILE A 57 18.59 -12.64 3.45
CA ILE A 57 19.22 -13.59 2.54
C ILE A 57 20.55 -14.03 3.16
N LYS A 58 20.71 -15.33 3.35
CA LYS A 58 21.92 -15.92 3.97
C LYS A 58 22.97 -16.38 2.97
N GLU A 59 22.58 -16.52 1.72
CA GLU A 59 23.49 -16.95 0.65
C GLU A 59 24.38 -15.79 0.21
N ASP A 60 25.67 -16.06 0.03
CA ASP A 60 26.65 -15.04 -0.37
C ASP A 60 26.64 -14.78 -1.91
N ASN A 61 26.08 -15.70 -2.70
CA ASN A 61 26.12 -15.69 -4.16
C ASN A 61 24.75 -15.50 -4.81
N PHE A 62 23.86 -14.67 -4.25
CA PHE A 62 22.59 -14.35 -4.87
C PHE A 62 22.72 -13.25 -5.93
N THR A 63 21.93 -13.34 -6.98
CA THR A 63 21.84 -12.31 -8.01
C THR A 63 20.67 -11.36 -7.74
N SER A 64 20.68 -10.19 -8.38
CA SER A 64 19.51 -9.28 -8.31
C SER A 64 18.23 -9.94 -8.83
N GLN A 65 18.35 -10.83 -9.84
CA GLN A 65 17.21 -11.57 -10.38
C GLN A 65 16.61 -12.52 -9.35
N ASP A 66 17.45 -13.22 -8.56
CA ASP A 66 16.98 -14.13 -7.50
C ASP A 66 16.16 -13.38 -6.44
N VAL A 67 16.58 -12.15 -6.12
CA VAL A 67 15.86 -11.29 -5.18
C VAL A 67 14.50 -10.87 -5.76
N GLU A 68 14.46 -10.44 -7.02
CA GLU A 68 13.23 -10.04 -7.70
C GLU A 68 12.24 -11.21 -7.81
N ASP A 69 12.71 -12.39 -8.18
CA ASP A 69 11.89 -13.60 -8.26
C ASP A 69 11.34 -14.01 -6.90
N THR A 70 12.14 -13.83 -5.84
CA THR A 70 11.71 -14.08 -4.46
C THR A 70 10.65 -13.09 -4.02
N ILE A 71 10.84 -11.80 -4.29
CA ILE A 71 9.84 -10.75 -4.03
C ILE A 71 8.54 -11.07 -4.73
N TYR A 72 8.59 -11.42 -6.03
CA TYR A 72 7.40 -11.77 -6.80
C TYR A 72 6.65 -12.96 -6.20
N LYS A 73 7.36 -14.03 -5.80
CA LYS A 73 6.75 -15.22 -5.18
C LYS A 73 6.13 -14.90 -3.83
N LEU A 74 6.80 -14.10 -2.99
CA LEU A 74 6.26 -13.65 -1.70
C LEU A 74 5.04 -12.75 -1.91
N GLN A 75 5.10 -11.80 -2.85
CA GLN A 75 3.97 -10.93 -3.18
C GLN A 75 2.73 -11.75 -3.55
N LYS A 76 2.88 -12.78 -4.39
CA LYS A 76 1.77 -13.67 -4.76
C LYS A 76 1.18 -14.45 -3.58
N ARG A 77 1.98 -14.78 -2.57
CA ARG A 77 1.49 -15.46 -1.36
C ARG A 77 0.69 -14.53 -0.45
N VAL A 78 1.15 -13.28 -0.29
CA VAL A 78 0.51 -12.32 0.63
C VAL A 78 -0.70 -11.61 0.03
N GLU A 79 -0.80 -11.50 -1.29
CA GLU A 79 -1.98 -10.93 -1.99
C GLU A 79 -3.29 -11.62 -1.60
N GLY A 80 -3.24 -12.90 -1.24
CA GLY A 80 -4.39 -13.65 -0.73
C GLY A 80 -4.86 -13.24 0.67
N LYS A 81 -4.04 -12.48 1.41
CA LYS A 81 -4.33 -12.04 2.79
C LYS A 81 -4.83 -10.60 2.85
N SER A 82 -4.17 -9.72 2.13
CA SER A 82 -4.57 -8.33 1.99
C SER A 82 -4.14 -7.82 0.61
N THR A 83 -5.04 -7.14 -0.07
CA THR A 83 -4.75 -6.50 -1.36
C THR A 83 -3.77 -5.33 -1.24
N GLU A 84 -3.60 -4.82 -0.02
CA GLU A 84 -2.68 -3.72 0.30
C GLU A 84 -1.30 -4.23 0.76
N SER A 85 -1.08 -5.55 0.74
CA SER A 85 0.21 -6.15 1.10
C SER A 85 1.31 -5.74 0.15
N GLN A 86 2.48 -5.44 0.70
CA GLN A 86 3.65 -5.03 -0.07
C GLN A 86 4.85 -5.91 0.27
N VAL A 87 5.63 -6.26 -0.75
CA VAL A 87 6.90 -6.97 -0.61
C VAL A 87 7.96 -6.20 -1.37
N TYR A 88 9.01 -5.81 -0.70
CA TYR A 88 10.07 -5.02 -1.30
C TYR A 88 11.45 -5.36 -0.75
N LYS A 89 12.47 -5.04 -1.54
CA LYS A 89 13.87 -5.16 -1.15
C LYS A 89 14.24 -4.05 -0.16
N GLU A 90 14.86 -4.42 0.96
CA GLU A 90 15.40 -3.50 1.95
C GLU A 90 16.92 -3.64 2.05
N GLY A 91 17.65 -2.64 1.61
CA GLY A 91 19.11 -2.72 1.53
C GLY A 91 19.60 -3.74 0.48
N ASP A 92 20.73 -4.40 0.75
CA ASP A 92 21.35 -5.30 -0.24
C ASP A 92 20.87 -6.75 -0.12
N ASN A 93 20.60 -7.23 1.09
CA ASN A 93 20.35 -8.65 1.38
C ASN A 93 19.10 -8.90 2.24
N ARG A 94 18.14 -7.98 2.27
CA ARG A 94 16.89 -8.14 3.02
C ARG A 94 15.68 -7.95 2.12
N ILE A 95 14.61 -8.66 2.47
CA ILE A 95 13.29 -8.53 1.84
C ILE A 95 12.28 -8.29 2.95
N THR A 96 11.54 -7.21 2.87
CA THR A 96 10.51 -6.87 3.84
C THR A 96 9.13 -7.10 3.25
N VAL A 97 8.28 -7.75 4.04
CA VAL A 97 6.88 -8.07 3.74
C VAL A 97 6.01 -7.30 4.71
N GLU A 98 5.13 -6.47 4.21
CA GLU A 98 4.15 -5.70 4.99
C GLU A 98 2.74 -6.14 4.65
N ILE A 99 1.95 -6.45 5.68
CA ILE A 99 0.57 -6.91 5.53
C ILE A 99 -0.32 -6.09 6.47
N PRO A 100 -0.95 -5.02 5.96
CA PRO A 100 -1.84 -4.19 6.75
C PRO A 100 -3.10 -4.94 7.17
N GLY A 101 -3.67 -4.56 8.32
CA GLY A 101 -4.93 -5.09 8.82
C GLY A 101 -4.87 -6.49 9.44
N VAL A 102 -3.69 -7.12 9.49
CA VAL A 102 -3.48 -8.43 10.12
C VAL A 102 -2.81 -8.27 11.48
N THR A 103 -3.29 -8.97 12.49
CA THR A 103 -2.81 -8.84 13.88
C THR A 103 -1.99 -10.03 14.36
N ASP A 104 -2.07 -11.19 13.72
CA ASP A 104 -1.34 -12.40 14.12
C ASP A 104 -0.14 -12.68 13.22
N ALA A 105 1.03 -12.22 13.66
CA ALA A 105 2.30 -12.47 12.97
C ALA A 105 2.67 -13.96 12.90
N ASN A 106 2.27 -14.77 13.90
CA ASN A 106 2.61 -16.19 13.91
C ASN A 106 1.80 -16.99 12.88
N GLU A 107 0.56 -16.60 12.63
CA GLU A 107 -0.25 -17.20 11.56
C GLU A 107 0.40 -16.92 10.21
N ILE A 108 0.78 -15.67 9.96
CA ILE A 108 1.45 -15.27 8.73
C ILE A 108 2.80 -16.00 8.54
N LEU A 109 3.61 -16.09 9.60
CA LEU A 109 4.88 -16.82 9.55
C LEU A 109 4.70 -18.31 9.21
N LYS A 110 3.65 -18.95 9.70
CA LYS A 110 3.33 -20.35 9.33
C LYS A 110 2.95 -20.49 7.86
N GLU A 111 2.20 -19.56 7.32
CA GLU A 111 1.74 -19.61 5.93
C GLU A 111 2.80 -19.22 4.91
N LEU A 112 3.57 -18.19 5.20
CA LEU A 112 4.71 -17.81 4.37
C LEU A 112 5.81 -18.89 4.43
N GLY A 113 5.75 -19.73 5.45
CA GLY A 113 6.79 -20.67 5.81
C GLY A 113 7.97 -19.93 6.43
N THR A 114 8.76 -20.65 7.23
CA THR A 114 10.16 -20.24 7.34
C THR A 114 10.67 -20.21 5.91
N PRO A 115 11.36 -19.15 5.47
CA PRO A 115 12.06 -19.19 4.19
C PRO A 115 13.08 -20.32 4.30
N GLY A 116 12.60 -21.52 4.03
CA GLY A 116 13.44 -22.67 3.78
C GLY A 116 14.28 -22.27 2.59
N SER A 117 15.51 -22.72 2.54
CA SER A 117 16.37 -22.58 1.40
C SER A 117 15.52 -22.55 0.13
N LEU A 118 15.54 -21.43 -0.59
CA LEU A 118 14.99 -21.36 -1.93
C LEU A 118 15.83 -22.34 -2.75
N GLU A 119 15.39 -23.58 -2.83
CA GLU A 119 15.93 -24.50 -3.83
C GLU A 119 15.41 -24.00 -5.18
N PHE A 120 16.28 -23.35 -5.92
CA PHE A 120 16.07 -23.10 -7.33
C PHE A 120 16.21 -24.46 -8.03
N LEU A 121 15.08 -25.09 -8.33
CA LEU A 121 15.06 -26.21 -9.25
C LEU A 121 15.34 -25.63 -10.63
N ASP A 122 16.52 -25.92 -11.15
CA ASP A 122 16.81 -25.68 -12.56
C ASP A 122 15.76 -26.41 -13.41
N SER A 123 15.47 -25.86 -14.59
CA SER A 123 14.47 -26.37 -15.54
C SER A 123 14.70 -27.83 -15.98
N THR A 124 15.78 -28.44 -15.54
CA THR A 124 16.18 -29.83 -15.78
C THR A 124 15.75 -30.82 -14.69
N GLY A 125 15.19 -30.34 -13.58
CA GLY A 125 14.58 -31.19 -12.55
C GLY A 125 15.55 -32.08 -11.75
N TYR A 126 16.83 -31.72 -11.68
CA TYR A 126 17.84 -32.38 -10.84
C TYR A 126 18.36 -31.40 -9.82
#